data_c657cfcff5e7691093cc0359b128e533
#
_entry.id   c657cfcff5e7691093cc0359b128e533
#
_cell.length_a   1.000
_cell.length_b   1.000
_cell.length_c   1.000
_cell.angle_alpha   90.00
_cell.angle_beta   90.00
_cell.angle_gamma   90.00
#
_symmetry.space_group_name_H-M   'P 1'
#
loop_
_entity.id
_entity.type
_entity.pdbx_description
1 polymer ?
#
loop_
_entity_poly.entity_id
_entity_poly.type
_entity_poly.pdbx_seq_one_letter_code
_entity_poly.pdbx_strand_id
1 'polypeptide(L)'
;GIVGMGGAGFPTKVKLSPKEPDKIEYIIANCAECEPYITADYRRMLEYTEDLVSGMKVILSLFPNARGVFAVEDNKKDCIEKLQKAVADDTRMDVKALMTKYPQGAERQLIYAVTKRAINSTMLPADAGCIVDNVETLIGIHNAVIKGKPLMERVVTVSGDAVEKPGNF
;
A
#
# COMPACT_ATOMS: atom_id res chain seq x y z
N GLY A 1 -0.58 7.56 16.06
CA GLY A 1 0.69 6.84 16.21
C GLY A 1 0.94 5.81 15.14
N ILE A 2 0.27 5.88 13.96
CA ILE A 2 0.55 4.96 12.84
C ILE A 2 1.83 5.37 12.14
N VAL A 3 2.66 4.38 11.85
CA VAL A 3 3.90 4.52 11.08
C VAL A 3 3.87 3.62 9.85
N GLY A 4 4.66 3.93 8.85
CA GLY A 4 4.78 3.13 7.63
C GLY A 4 5.33 1.73 7.94
N MET A 5 4.62 0.69 7.49
CA MET A 5 4.93 -0.71 7.80
C MET A 5 5.73 -1.40 6.69
N GLY A 6 5.96 -0.72 5.56
CA GLY A 6 6.72 -1.27 4.43
C GLY A 6 8.23 -1.04 4.48
N GLY A 7 8.79 -0.53 5.60
CA GLY A 7 10.25 -0.30 5.68
C GLY A 7 10.66 0.70 6.75
N ALA A 8 10.87 1.95 6.40
CA ALA A 8 11.54 2.95 7.24
C ALA A 8 10.74 3.45 8.47
N GLY A 9 9.51 2.99 8.68
CA GLY A 9 8.70 3.44 9.82
C GLY A 9 8.33 4.93 9.77
N PHE A 10 8.22 5.52 8.59
CA PHE A 10 7.92 6.93 8.44
C PHE A 10 6.54 7.28 9.03
N PRO A 11 6.41 8.37 9.82
CA PRO A 11 5.14 8.72 10.45
C PRO A 11 4.05 9.01 9.41
N THR A 12 2.96 8.25 9.46
CA THR A 12 1.83 8.37 8.52
C THR A 12 1.20 9.76 8.58
N LYS A 13 1.09 10.37 9.77
CA LYS A 13 0.60 11.74 9.93
C LYS A 13 1.39 12.73 9.06
N VAL A 14 2.71 12.62 9.02
CA VAL A 14 3.55 13.53 8.21
C VAL A 14 3.31 13.29 6.72
N LYS A 15 3.23 12.03 6.29
CA LYS A 15 2.96 11.66 4.91
C LYS A 15 1.60 12.17 4.41
N LEU A 16 0.58 12.11 5.26
CA LEU A 16 -0.78 12.56 4.96
C LEU A 16 -1.01 14.07 5.20
N SER A 17 0.06 14.83 5.48
CA SER A 17 0.01 16.30 5.65
C SER A 17 0.97 16.97 4.65
N PRO A 18 0.82 16.77 3.32
CA PRO A 18 1.65 17.44 2.33
C PRO A 18 1.38 18.94 2.33
N LYS A 19 2.35 19.73 1.86
CA LYS A 19 2.21 21.20 1.79
C LYS A 19 1.05 21.66 0.90
N GLU A 20 0.79 20.88 -0.17
CA GLU A 20 -0.23 21.19 -1.17
C GLU A 20 -1.18 19.99 -1.34
N PRO A 21 -2.12 19.76 -0.40
CA PRO A 21 -3.01 18.60 -0.42
C PRO A 21 -3.89 18.54 -1.67
N ASP A 22 -4.27 19.67 -2.23
CA ASP A 22 -5.11 19.75 -3.43
C ASP A 22 -4.40 19.25 -4.69
N LYS A 23 -3.07 19.18 -4.67
CA LYS A 23 -2.25 18.63 -5.77
C LYS A 23 -2.09 17.11 -5.71
N ILE A 24 -2.57 16.46 -4.67
CA ILE A 24 -2.51 14.99 -4.59
C ILE A 24 -3.60 14.41 -5.49
N GLU A 25 -3.17 13.67 -6.49
CA GLU A 25 -4.03 13.03 -7.50
C GLU A 25 -4.10 11.50 -7.35
N TYR A 26 -3.08 10.90 -6.70
CA TYR A 26 -2.98 9.45 -6.53
C TYR A 26 -2.62 9.07 -5.11
N ILE A 27 -3.44 8.19 -4.53
CA ILE A 27 -3.07 7.41 -3.35
C ILE A 27 -2.77 5.99 -3.82
N ILE A 28 -1.52 5.57 -3.72
CA ILE A 28 -1.07 4.28 -4.23
C ILE A 28 -0.86 3.32 -3.05
N ALA A 29 -1.64 2.26 -3.00
CA ALA A 29 -1.37 1.12 -2.14
C ALA A 29 -0.23 0.32 -2.77
N ASN A 30 0.92 0.28 -2.10
CA ASN A 30 2.03 -0.57 -2.48
C ASN A 30 1.72 -2.01 -2.09
N CYS A 31 1.18 -2.75 -3.05
CA CYS A 31 0.86 -4.17 -2.98
C CYS A 31 1.89 -5.02 -3.75
N ALA A 32 3.01 -4.42 -4.16
CA ALA A 32 4.10 -5.08 -4.85
C ALA A 32 5.11 -5.61 -3.82
N GLU A 33 4.85 -6.78 -3.27
CA GLU A 33 5.73 -7.51 -2.38
C GLU A 33 6.79 -8.25 -3.19
N CYS A 34 7.79 -7.49 -3.66
CA CYS A 34 8.79 -7.98 -4.62
C CYS A 34 10.02 -8.64 -3.97
N GLU A 35 10.19 -8.56 -2.65
CA GLU A 35 11.28 -9.21 -1.95
C GLU A 35 11.09 -10.74 -1.97
N PRO A 36 12.12 -11.52 -2.35
CA PRO A 36 12.03 -12.98 -2.34
C PRO A 36 11.68 -13.54 -0.96
N TYR A 37 10.87 -14.59 -0.94
CA TYR A 37 10.46 -15.33 0.25
C TYR A 37 9.58 -14.59 1.25
N ILE A 38 9.25 -13.31 1.03
CA ILE A 38 8.32 -12.57 1.88
C ILE A 38 6.90 -12.77 1.35
N THR A 39 5.95 -13.04 2.25
CA THR A 39 4.54 -13.30 1.92
C THR A 39 3.56 -12.65 2.91
N ALA A 40 4.03 -11.77 3.79
CA ALA A 40 3.19 -11.11 4.78
C ALA A 40 2.10 -10.24 4.11
N ASP A 41 2.48 -9.34 3.21
CA ASP A 41 1.53 -8.46 2.51
C ASP A 41 0.57 -9.25 1.61
N TYR A 42 1.05 -10.32 0.95
CA TYR A 42 0.21 -11.23 0.17
C TYR A 42 -0.92 -11.82 1.02
N ARG A 43 -0.60 -12.36 2.20
CA ARG A 43 -1.61 -12.91 3.11
C ARG A 43 -2.55 -11.84 3.62
N ARG A 44 -2.03 -10.66 3.96
CA ARG A 44 -2.84 -9.52 4.42
C ARG A 44 -3.81 -9.04 3.34
N MET A 45 -3.39 -8.98 2.08
CA MET A 45 -4.30 -8.66 0.97
C MET A 45 -5.45 -9.65 0.84
N LEU A 46 -5.19 -10.95 1.01
CA LEU A 46 -6.21 -11.98 0.91
C LEU A 46 -7.13 -12.05 2.14
N GLU A 47 -6.57 -11.95 3.33
CA GLU A 47 -7.32 -12.17 4.57
C GLU A 47 -8.07 -10.92 5.04
N TYR A 48 -7.53 -9.73 4.75
CA TYR A 48 -8.03 -8.44 5.23
C TYR A 48 -8.35 -7.46 4.09
N THR A 49 -8.85 -7.97 2.98
CA THR A 49 -9.18 -7.16 1.79
C THR A 49 -10.10 -5.99 2.12
N GLU A 50 -11.14 -6.24 2.90
CA GLU A 50 -12.14 -5.22 3.28
C GLU A 50 -11.50 -4.13 4.16
N ASP A 51 -10.66 -4.52 5.11
CA ASP A 51 -9.94 -3.59 5.99
C ASP A 51 -8.95 -2.73 5.16
N LEU A 52 -8.28 -3.35 4.18
CA LEU A 52 -7.36 -2.68 3.26
C LEU A 52 -8.09 -1.64 2.40
N VAL A 53 -9.21 -2.01 1.81
CA VAL A 53 -10.05 -1.10 1.01
C VAL A 53 -10.64 0.02 1.88
N SER A 54 -11.07 -0.30 3.09
CA SER A 54 -11.56 0.68 4.06
C SER A 54 -10.47 1.67 4.47
N GLY A 55 -9.24 1.21 4.69
CA GLY A 55 -8.08 2.09 4.96
C GLY A 55 -7.80 3.06 3.80
N MET A 56 -7.91 2.59 2.55
CA MET A 56 -7.82 3.45 1.36
C MET A 56 -8.92 4.52 1.37
N LYS A 57 -10.17 4.16 1.67
CA LYS A 57 -11.29 5.11 1.77
C LYS A 57 -11.05 6.20 2.83
N VAL A 58 -10.47 5.83 3.96
CA VAL A 58 -10.10 6.79 5.01
C VAL A 58 -9.11 7.82 4.48
N ILE A 59 -8.06 7.39 3.77
CA ILE A 59 -7.10 8.34 3.17
C ILE A 59 -7.76 9.18 2.09
N LEU A 60 -8.54 8.57 1.19
CA LEU A 60 -9.24 9.29 0.12
C LEU A 60 -10.22 10.35 0.64
N SER A 61 -10.72 10.22 1.86
CA SER A 61 -11.55 11.27 2.49
C SER A 61 -10.78 12.55 2.79
N LEU A 62 -9.46 12.47 2.92
CA LEU A 62 -8.59 13.63 3.15
C LEU A 62 -8.18 14.33 1.83
N PHE A 63 -8.29 13.62 0.70
CA PHE A 63 -7.84 14.08 -0.62
C PHE A 63 -8.97 13.93 -1.65
N PRO A 64 -9.88 14.91 -1.74
CA PRO A 64 -11.08 14.81 -2.58
C PRO A 64 -10.77 14.66 -4.08
N ASN A 65 -9.63 15.20 -4.53
CA ASN A 65 -9.20 15.15 -5.94
C ASN A 65 -8.42 13.86 -6.27
N ALA A 66 -8.07 13.04 -5.28
CA ALA A 66 -7.25 11.86 -5.49
C ALA A 66 -8.06 10.62 -5.87
N ARG A 67 -7.40 9.71 -6.61
CA ARG A 67 -7.84 8.34 -6.88
C ARG A 67 -6.97 7.35 -6.12
N GLY A 68 -7.57 6.28 -5.61
CA GLY A 68 -6.88 5.18 -4.96
C GLY A 68 -6.48 4.11 -6.00
N VAL A 69 -5.24 3.65 -5.96
CA VAL A 69 -4.75 2.59 -6.85
C VAL A 69 -4.07 1.50 -6.03
N PHE A 70 -4.59 0.29 -6.08
CA PHE A 70 -3.95 -0.90 -5.53
C PHE A 70 -3.00 -1.46 -6.59
N ALA A 71 -1.70 -1.29 -6.39
CA ALA A 71 -0.66 -1.67 -7.35
C ALA A 71 -0.08 -3.05 -6.98
N VAL A 72 -0.58 -4.10 -7.63
CA VAL A 72 -0.33 -5.51 -7.29
C VAL A 72 0.51 -6.17 -8.38
N GLU A 73 1.51 -6.99 -8.03
CA GLU A 73 2.25 -7.77 -9.03
C GLU A 73 1.38 -8.87 -9.66
N ASP A 74 1.58 -9.09 -10.97
CA ASP A 74 0.77 -10.01 -11.81
C ASP A 74 0.91 -11.50 -11.46
N ASN A 75 1.88 -11.85 -10.62
CA ASN A 75 2.00 -13.19 -10.02
C ASN A 75 0.99 -13.45 -8.87
N LYS A 76 0.26 -12.42 -8.41
CA LYS A 76 -0.73 -12.50 -7.33
C LYS A 76 -2.16 -12.32 -7.87
N LYS A 77 -2.55 -13.18 -8.80
CA LYS A 77 -3.85 -13.09 -9.53
C LYS A 77 -5.05 -13.12 -8.61
N ASP A 78 -5.02 -13.96 -7.59
CA ASP A 78 -6.07 -14.10 -6.57
C ASP A 78 -6.30 -12.80 -5.77
N CYS A 79 -5.20 -12.10 -5.41
CA CYS A 79 -5.29 -10.78 -4.78
C CYS A 79 -5.90 -9.75 -5.74
N ILE A 80 -5.46 -9.74 -7.01
CA ILE A 80 -5.99 -8.83 -8.03
C ILE A 80 -7.50 -9.03 -8.18
N GLU A 81 -7.94 -10.27 -8.39
CA GLU A 81 -9.36 -10.59 -8.56
C GLU A 81 -10.20 -10.20 -7.32
N LYS A 82 -9.67 -10.49 -6.13
CA LYS A 82 -10.35 -10.16 -4.88
C LYS A 82 -10.48 -8.66 -4.66
N LEU A 83 -9.40 -7.91 -4.88
CA LEU A 83 -9.41 -6.46 -4.80
C LEU A 83 -10.31 -5.83 -5.85
N GLN A 84 -10.27 -6.28 -7.11
CA GLN A 84 -11.15 -5.79 -8.17
C GLN A 84 -12.63 -5.93 -7.81
N LYS A 85 -13.01 -7.08 -7.22
CA LYS A 85 -14.39 -7.28 -6.72
C LYS A 85 -14.73 -6.33 -5.58
N ALA A 86 -13.79 -6.12 -4.65
CA ALA A 86 -14.02 -5.28 -3.48
C ALA A 86 -14.14 -3.78 -3.81
N VAL A 87 -13.57 -3.33 -4.93
CA VAL A 87 -13.64 -1.91 -5.36
C VAL A 87 -14.57 -1.67 -6.55
N ALA A 88 -15.28 -2.70 -7.04
CA ALA A 88 -16.06 -2.63 -8.29
C ALA A 88 -17.09 -1.48 -8.33
N ASP A 89 -17.68 -1.16 -7.18
CA ASP A 89 -18.71 -0.13 -7.04
C ASP A 89 -18.14 1.27 -6.69
N ASP A 90 -16.82 1.41 -6.56
CA ASP A 90 -16.19 2.67 -6.18
C ASP A 90 -15.40 3.28 -7.35
N THR A 91 -15.95 4.31 -7.96
CA THR A 91 -15.37 4.99 -9.13
C THR A 91 -14.03 5.70 -8.86
N ARG A 92 -13.66 5.88 -7.60
CA ARG A 92 -12.41 6.52 -7.19
C ARG A 92 -11.28 5.52 -6.94
N MET A 93 -11.55 4.23 -6.96
CA MET A 93 -10.55 3.20 -6.71
C MET A 93 -10.35 2.28 -7.92
N ASP A 94 -9.13 1.83 -8.12
CA ASP A 94 -8.74 0.92 -9.20
C ASP A 94 -7.67 -0.06 -8.74
N VAL A 95 -7.55 -1.19 -9.45
CA VAL A 95 -6.52 -2.20 -9.22
C VAL A 95 -5.65 -2.31 -10.45
N LYS A 96 -4.37 -2.03 -10.30
CA LYS A 96 -3.40 -2.08 -11.39
C LYS A 96 -2.46 -3.27 -11.25
N ALA A 97 -2.56 -4.21 -12.19
CA ALA A 97 -1.58 -5.28 -12.32
C ALA A 97 -0.25 -4.73 -12.81
N LEU A 98 0.82 -5.06 -12.11
CA LEU A 98 2.19 -4.67 -12.43
C LEU A 98 3.00 -5.91 -12.78
N MET A 99 3.94 -5.78 -13.72
CA MET A 99 4.85 -6.85 -14.06
C MET A 99 5.69 -7.23 -12.83
N THR A 100 5.71 -8.52 -12.50
CA THR A 100 6.56 -9.06 -11.42
C THR A 100 8.02 -8.85 -11.74
N LYS A 101 8.72 -8.09 -10.91
CA LYS A 101 10.16 -7.85 -11.00
C LYS A 101 10.69 -7.22 -9.71
N TYR A 102 11.98 -7.32 -9.48
CA TYR A 102 12.68 -6.61 -8.42
C TYR A 102 13.39 -5.38 -8.98
N PRO A 103 13.29 -4.18 -8.36
CA PRO A 103 12.50 -3.81 -7.17
C PRO A 103 11.18 -3.09 -7.54
N GLN A 104 10.11 -3.83 -7.91
CA GLN A 104 8.84 -3.24 -8.33
C GLN A 104 8.16 -2.41 -7.22
N GLY A 105 8.33 -2.83 -5.95
CA GLY A 105 7.81 -2.13 -4.77
C GLY A 105 8.59 -0.90 -4.34
N ALA A 106 9.73 -0.58 -4.96
CA ALA A 106 10.46 0.64 -4.68
C ALA A 106 9.60 1.86 -5.03
N GLU A 107 9.41 2.79 -4.10
CA GLU A 107 8.43 3.88 -4.16
C GLU A 107 8.46 4.66 -5.49
N ARG A 108 9.65 5.05 -5.95
CA ARG A 108 9.82 5.79 -7.22
C ARG A 108 9.49 4.94 -8.44
N GLN A 109 9.90 3.67 -8.43
CA GLN A 109 9.58 2.70 -9.47
C GLN A 109 8.07 2.46 -9.54
N LEU A 110 7.43 2.33 -8.39
CA LEU A 110 5.99 2.12 -8.26
C LEU A 110 5.20 3.32 -8.81
N ILE A 111 5.58 4.55 -8.42
CA ILE A 111 4.96 5.78 -8.93
C ILE A 111 5.05 5.83 -10.45
N TYR A 112 6.23 5.57 -11.02
CA TYR A 112 6.39 5.54 -12.48
C TYR A 112 5.54 4.43 -13.14
N ALA A 113 5.52 3.24 -12.56
CA ALA A 113 4.71 2.12 -13.09
C ALA A 113 3.22 2.46 -13.11
N VAL A 114 2.73 3.14 -12.08
CA VAL A 114 1.31 3.50 -11.93
C VAL A 114 0.95 4.73 -12.77
N THR A 115 1.72 5.81 -12.67
CA THR A 115 1.33 7.15 -13.17
C THR A 115 2.10 7.61 -14.40
N LYS A 116 3.22 6.96 -14.74
CA LYS A 116 4.22 7.41 -15.74
C LYS A 116 4.95 8.70 -15.35
N ARG A 117 4.80 9.17 -14.10
CA ARG A 117 5.52 10.34 -13.58
C ARG A 117 6.87 9.89 -13.06
N ALA A 118 7.94 10.56 -13.49
CA ALA A 118 9.29 10.33 -12.98
C ALA A 118 9.59 11.32 -11.85
N ILE A 119 10.16 10.81 -10.75
CA ILE A 119 10.68 11.61 -9.65
C ILE A 119 12.18 11.40 -9.50
N ASN A 120 12.91 12.48 -9.36
CA ASN A 120 14.36 12.45 -9.18
C ASN A 120 14.73 12.27 -7.69
N SER A 121 16.04 12.31 -7.39
CA SER A 121 16.55 12.07 -6.03
C SER A 121 16.16 13.13 -5.00
N THR A 122 15.81 14.34 -5.44
CA THR A 122 15.47 15.47 -4.56
C THR A 122 13.97 15.65 -4.37
N MET A 123 13.15 15.04 -5.22
CA MET A 123 11.69 15.10 -5.15
C MET A 123 11.11 14.08 -4.17
N LEU A 124 10.03 14.47 -3.52
CA LEU A 124 9.16 13.58 -2.74
C LEU A 124 8.00 13.07 -3.60
N PRO A 125 7.35 11.95 -3.26
CA PRO A 125 6.14 11.48 -3.93
C PRO A 125 5.05 12.55 -4.08
N ALA A 126 4.87 13.39 -3.07
CA ALA A 126 3.91 14.49 -3.10
C ALA A 126 4.18 15.52 -4.20
N ASP A 127 5.45 15.74 -4.57
CA ASP A 127 5.83 16.64 -5.67
C ASP A 127 5.37 16.10 -7.03
N ALA A 128 5.13 14.79 -7.12
CA ALA A 128 4.52 14.14 -8.28
C ALA A 128 3.00 13.94 -8.12
N GLY A 129 2.38 14.54 -7.12
CA GLY A 129 0.96 14.39 -6.83
C GLY A 129 0.58 13.02 -6.30
N CYS A 130 1.52 12.31 -5.64
CA CYS A 130 1.34 10.94 -5.19
C CYS A 130 1.58 10.79 -3.68
N ILE A 131 0.80 9.93 -3.04
CA ILE A 131 1.10 9.36 -1.73
C ILE A 131 1.17 7.85 -1.90
N VAL A 132 2.18 7.21 -1.32
CA VAL A 132 2.37 5.76 -1.41
C VAL A 132 2.38 5.19 0.00
N ASP A 133 1.49 4.24 0.26
CA ASP A 133 1.43 3.53 1.54
C ASP A 133 1.42 2.01 1.33
N ASN A 134 2.04 1.28 2.26
CA ASN A 134 2.10 -0.17 2.24
C ASN A 134 0.75 -0.79 2.67
N VAL A 135 0.47 -2.03 2.26
CA VAL A 135 -0.72 -2.82 2.62
C VAL A 135 -1.01 -2.78 4.11
N GLU A 136 -0.03 -3.15 4.94
CA GLU A 136 -0.20 -3.21 6.40
C GLU A 136 -0.44 -1.83 7.01
N THR A 137 0.13 -0.77 6.43
CA THR A 137 -0.12 0.62 6.85
C THR A 137 -1.58 1.00 6.64
N LEU A 138 -2.16 0.67 5.49
CA LEU A 138 -3.57 0.94 5.19
C LEU A 138 -4.52 0.18 6.13
N ILE A 139 -4.23 -1.09 6.40
CA ILE A 139 -4.97 -1.89 7.38
C ILE A 139 -4.84 -1.28 8.78
N GLY A 140 -3.63 -0.82 9.15
CA GLY A 140 -3.38 -0.12 10.40
C GLY A 140 -4.19 1.18 10.52
N ILE A 141 -4.34 1.94 9.43
CA ILE A 141 -5.19 3.14 9.37
C ILE A 141 -6.66 2.76 9.61
N HIS A 142 -7.16 1.73 8.92
CA HIS A 142 -8.51 1.22 9.17
C HIS A 142 -8.71 0.84 10.64
N ASN A 143 -7.79 0.05 11.19
CA ASN A 143 -7.90 -0.42 12.58
C ASN A 143 -7.94 0.76 13.57
N ALA A 144 -7.10 1.78 13.36
CA ALA A 144 -7.06 2.93 14.25
C ALA A 144 -8.29 3.82 14.12
N VAL A 145 -8.72 4.14 12.91
CA VAL A 145 -9.80 5.11 12.67
C VAL A 145 -11.19 4.48 12.82
N ILE A 146 -11.36 3.27 12.29
CA ILE A 146 -12.68 2.61 12.25
C ILE A 146 -12.92 1.74 13.49
N LYS A 147 -11.88 0.97 13.91
CA LYS A 147 -12.00 0.04 15.05
C LYS A 147 -11.51 0.62 16.38
N GLY A 148 -10.90 1.83 16.38
CA GLY A 148 -10.32 2.43 17.59
C GLY A 148 -9.12 1.66 18.17
N LYS A 149 -8.46 0.80 17.37
CA LYS A 149 -7.33 -0.02 17.80
C LYS A 149 -6.00 0.66 17.42
N PRO A 150 -5.12 0.99 18.37
CA PRO A 150 -3.82 1.52 18.03
C PRO A 150 -2.94 0.47 17.32
N LEU A 151 -1.94 0.95 16.57
CA LEU A 151 -0.96 0.08 15.92
C LEU A 151 -0.02 -0.52 16.98
N MET A 152 -0.21 -1.79 17.33
CA MET A 152 0.56 -2.53 18.34
C MET A 152 1.20 -3.80 17.79
N GLU A 153 0.78 -4.22 16.62
CA GLU A 153 1.17 -5.51 16.02
C GLU A 153 1.49 -5.34 14.55
N ARG A 154 2.34 -6.21 14.03
CA ARG A 154 2.57 -6.35 12.59
C ARG A 154 2.82 -7.81 12.24
N VAL A 155 2.46 -8.20 11.03
CA VAL A 155 2.82 -9.51 10.50
C VAL A 155 4.24 -9.47 9.95
N VAL A 156 5.03 -10.50 10.26
CA VAL A 156 6.42 -10.67 9.80
C VAL A 156 6.55 -12.04 9.14
N THR A 157 7.20 -12.09 7.99
CA THR A 157 7.62 -13.36 7.39
C THR A 157 8.93 -13.81 8.01
N VAL A 158 8.98 -15.03 8.48
CA VAL A 158 10.19 -15.71 8.93
C VAL A 158 10.47 -16.86 7.96
N SER A 159 11.61 -16.83 7.28
CA SER A 159 12.01 -17.84 6.29
C SER A 159 13.53 -18.01 6.26
N GLY A 160 14.01 -19.09 5.64
CA GLY A 160 15.43 -19.39 5.47
C GLY A 160 15.76 -20.84 5.79
N ASP A 161 16.95 -21.28 5.38
CA ASP A 161 17.39 -22.69 5.51
C ASP A 161 17.52 -23.16 6.97
N ALA A 162 17.77 -22.24 7.89
CA ALA A 162 17.89 -22.53 9.32
C ALA A 162 16.55 -22.45 10.07
N VAL A 163 15.46 -22.13 9.40
CA VAL A 163 14.13 -21.97 10.03
C VAL A 163 13.38 -23.30 10.00
N GLU A 164 13.10 -23.85 11.17
CA GLU A 164 12.38 -25.12 11.31
C GLU A 164 10.93 -25.02 10.77
N LYS A 165 10.26 -23.91 11.05
CA LYS A 165 8.87 -23.67 10.62
C LYS A 165 8.76 -22.29 10.00
N PRO A 166 9.02 -22.17 8.68
CA PRO A 166 8.84 -20.90 8.00
C PRO A 166 7.35 -20.51 7.94
N GLY A 167 7.06 -19.22 8.03
CA GLY A 167 5.68 -18.72 8.00
C GLY A 167 5.56 -17.23 8.28
N ASN A 168 4.33 -16.78 8.35
CA ASN A 168 3.97 -15.42 8.76
C ASN A 168 3.46 -15.43 10.19
N PHE A 169 4.00 -14.57 11.05
CA PHE A 169 3.72 -14.50 12.48
C PHE A 169 3.32 -13.08 12.89
#